data_6abc49a0e6bb730e0cfe65d8f018fd71
#
_entry.id   6abc49a0e6bb730e0cfe65d8f018fd71
#
_cell.length_a   1.000
_cell.length_b   1.000
_cell.length_c   1.000
_cell.angle_alpha   90.00
_cell.angle_beta   90.00
_cell.angle_gamma   90.00
#
_symmetry.space_group_name_H-M   'P 1'
#
loop_
_entity.id
_entity.type
_entity.pdbx_description
1 polymer ?
#
loop_
_entity_poly.entity_id
_entity_poly.type
_entity_poly.pdbx_seq_one_letter_code
_entity_poly.pdbx_strand_id
1 'polypeptide(L)'
;PRLRVGGTPSPRAAWAACAGRHGAGRRPPRLTRVSRARRSAGRLGRSLVVVHPEPGRAARAARWCAAVATGLVVSCLIFGPSLGSMGLIGAQAAHTGREAPLRNRVRMLLVVGPATLAMECVGALVGPRTWLIPPLFGLLTLVIVWTWHALLTGPPGPINTIFAAAFSAYMTGHGYALTTLLRVTGLSWLIASLTSVVILSFDLLAPERGAVDEADEAVSAYRDRPDGCLARRANRMRSEAVFAVNNAWHVLRTGRRRLTGRTAARRDIEERLMGIHLNLVDVLRGESFPTSSLDIGENFRRVPLGRPSARYLLRTAADRGSRPRLVAARAAPAVLAASTMMIASPVGHAYWAILSSLIVLHMGASRADLTIRAAHRVIGTGVGVLCYVGIVALQPAPWVRVGIVVVMIYGLEVIVTRNYAVAVVCITIFSLMMTPVVSRADIAVLMRDRVVETVIGAGAATGMIWLVGRSAPVLLVRSQYRRTLRCIERVLADLSAGRLVTRASREDRRTMVFELGRASEILSSQRPDDPETLSRWQDVQEEVNLFGFDVMASCWRRLPGGDPAAARAHDALSRLLDSLPPISSRTIETCAFTAQVRAIHQRYMSESSRRTRAGG
;
A
#
# COMPACT_ATOMS: atom_id res chain seq x y z
N PRO A 1 -55.16 -13.63 -20.23
CA PRO A 1 -53.82 -13.59 -20.76
C PRO A 1 -52.83 -13.93 -19.69
N ARG A 2 -52.21 -15.11 -19.85
CA ARG A 2 -51.25 -15.64 -18.87
C ARG A 2 -49.91 -14.91 -19.04
N LEU A 3 -49.45 -14.15 -18.01
CA LEU A 3 -48.11 -13.62 -17.93
C LEU A 3 -47.10 -14.77 -17.77
N ARG A 4 -46.29 -14.97 -18.78
CA ARG A 4 -45.11 -15.87 -18.74
C ARG A 4 -44.12 -15.29 -17.73
N VAL A 5 -43.89 -16.01 -16.66
CA VAL A 5 -42.80 -15.81 -15.71
C VAL A 5 -41.50 -16.02 -16.49
N GLY A 6 -40.70 -14.95 -16.67
CA GLY A 6 -39.42 -15.00 -17.36
C GLY A 6 -38.45 -15.93 -16.64
N GLY A 7 -38.17 -17.07 -17.25
CA GLY A 7 -37.17 -18.02 -16.78
C GLY A 7 -35.77 -17.39 -16.76
N THR A 8 -34.95 -17.75 -15.81
CA THR A 8 -33.52 -17.45 -15.77
C THR A 8 -32.90 -17.89 -17.10
N PRO A 9 -32.11 -17.03 -17.79
CA PRO A 9 -31.48 -17.42 -19.04
C PRO A 9 -30.62 -18.66 -18.83
N SER A 10 -30.75 -19.63 -19.73
CA SER A 10 -29.97 -20.86 -19.65
C SER A 10 -28.45 -20.52 -19.69
N PRO A 11 -27.59 -21.36 -19.11
CA PRO A 11 -26.14 -21.14 -19.18
C PRO A 11 -25.61 -20.92 -20.60
N ARG A 12 -26.26 -21.50 -21.60
CA ARG A 12 -25.94 -21.32 -23.04
C ARG A 12 -26.29 -19.93 -23.57
N ALA A 13 -27.40 -19.32 -23.13
CA ALA A 13 -27.78 -17.96 -23.51
C ALA A 13 -26.86 -16.88 -22.87
N ALA A 14 -26.43 -17.09 -21.63
CA ALA A 14 -25.44 -16.25 -20.96
C ALA A 14 -24.07 -16.35 -21.67
N TRP A 15 -23.71 -17.54 -22.14
CA TRP A 15 -22.46 -17.77 -22.90
C TRP A 15 -22.47 -17.04 -24.25
N ALA A 16 -23.57 -17.10 -25.01
CA ALA A 16 -23.74 -16.40 -26.27
C ALA A 16 -23.66 -14.86 -26.10
N ALA A 17 -24.23 -14.31 -25.03
CA ALA A 17 -24.17 -12.87 -24.74
C ALA A 17 -22.77 -12.39 -24.32
N CYS A 18 -21.98 -13.24 -23.68
CA CYS A 18 -20.56 -12.97 -23.36
C CYS A 18 -19.66 -13.09 -24.61
N ALA A 19 -19.89 -14.12 -25.45
CA ALA A 19 -19.13 -14.31 -26.67
C ALA A 19 -19.34 -13.16 -27.68
N GLY A 20 -20.53 -12.61 -27.76
CA GLY A 20 -20.86 -11.47 -28.62
C GLY A 20 -20.18 -10.14 -28.22
N ARG A 21 -19.88 -9.92 -26.96
CA ARG A 21 -19.18 -8.70 -26.49
C ARG A 21 -17.66 -8.77 -26.64
N HIS A 22 -17.09 -9.96 -26.63
CA HIS A 22 -15.65 -10.14 -26.83
C HIS A 22 -15.31 -10.52 -28.26
N GLY A 23 -16.10 -10.08 -29.24
CA GLY A 23 -16.04 -10.33 -30.66
C GLY A 23 -15.05 -11.44 -31.04
N ALA A 24 -15.34 -12.34 -31.96
CA ALA A 24 -14.43 -13.39 -32.43
C ALA A 24 -13.08 -12.81 -32.96
N GLY A 25 -12.40 -12.06 -32.10
CA GLY A 25 -11.09 -11.46 -32.31
C GLY A 25 -10.06 -12.56 -32.40
N ARG A 26 -9.39 -12.64 -33.55
CA ARG A 26 -8.22 -13.47 -33.81
C ARG A 26 -7.41 -13.64 -32.54
N ARG A 27 -7.24 -14.87 -32.06
CA ARG A 27 -6.32 -15.16 -30.92
C ARG A 27 -5.02 -14.42 -31.19
N PRO A 28 -4.57 -13.55 -30.29
CA PRO A 28 -3.32 -12.84 -30.50
C PRO A 28 -2.22 -13.90 -30.75
N PRO A 29 -1.33 -13.70 -31.71
CA PRO A 29 -0.32 -14.68 -32.06
C PRO A 29 0.48 -15.03 -30.81
N ARG A 30 0.65 -16.31 -30.52
CA ARG A 30 1.46 -16.78 -29.39
C ARG A 30 2.85 -16.18 -29.52
N LEU A 31 3.15 -15.18 -28.71
CA LEU A 31 4.45 -14.51 -28.73
C LEU A 31 5.57 -15.53 -28.50
N THR A 32 6.51 -15.59 -29.41
CA THR A 32 7.71 -16.40 -29.26
C THR A 32 8.50 -15.98 -28.00
N ARG A 33 9.32 -16.87 -27.45
CA ARG A 33 10.20 -16.55 -26.30
C ARG A 33 11.05 -15.30 -26.57
N VAL A 34 11.54 -15.15 -27.80
CA VAL A 34 12.37 -13.99 -28.23
C VAL A 34 11.58 -12.69 -28.22
N SER A 35 10.34 -12.67 -28.72
CA SER A 35 9.51 -11.46 -28.72
C SER A 35 9.09 -11.04 -27.30
N ARG A 36 8.90 -12.00 -26.38
CA ARG A 36 8.69 -11.72 -24.94
C ARG A 36 9.92 -11.13 -24.29
N ALA A 37 11.10 -11.68 -24.55
CA ALA A 37 12.39 -11.16 -24.02
C ALA A 37 12.66 -9.73 -24.52
N ARG A 38 12.49 -9.45 -25.82
CA ARG A 38 12.63 -8.09 -26.38
C ARG A 38 11.66 -7.08 -25.76
N ARG A 39 10.41 -7.45 -25.54
CA ARG A 39 9.43 -6.58 -24.87
C ARG A 39 9.78 -6.32 -23.40
N SER A 40 10.34 -7.31 -22.71
CA SER A 40 10.80 -7.15 -21.33
C SER A 40 12.03 -6.26 -21.24
N ALA A 41 13.00 -6.42 -22.12
CA ALA A 41 14.18 -5.56 -22.22
C ALA A 41 13.81 -4.10 -22.56
N GLY A 42 12.90 -3.90 -23.54
CA GLY A 42 12.42 -2.56 -23.88
C GLY A 42 11.60 -1.89 -22.77
N ARG A 43 10.92 -2.66 -21.91
CA ARG A 43 10.27 -2.15 -20.70
C ARG A 43 11.28 -1.76 -19.64
N LEU A 44 12.28 -2.59 -19.41
CA LEU A 44 13.37 -2.29 -18.46
C LEU A 44 14.09 -1.01 -18.89
N GLY A 45 14.52 -0.91 -20.16
CA GLY A 45 15.22 0.29 -20.67
C GLY A 45 14.39 1.56 -20.52
N ARG A 46 13.09 1.51 -20.85
CA ARG A 46 12.19 2.66 -20.64
C ARG A 46 12.02 3.01 -19.16
N SER A 47 11.90 2.03 -18.28
CA SER A 47 11.72 2.27 -16.84
C SER A 47 12.95 2.84 -16.15
N LEU A 48 14.15 2.69 -16.73
CA LEU A 48 15.39 3.32 -16.24
C LEU A 48 15.43 4.83 -16.50
N VAL A 49 14.80 5.28 -17.60
CA VAL A 49 14.90 6.68 -18.07
C VAL A 49 13.64 7.49 -17.75
N VAL A 50 12.48 6.87 -17.71
CA VAL A 50 11.20 7.56 -17.49
C VAL A 50 11.11 8.08 -16.06
N VAL A 51 10.94 9.40 -15.92
CA VAL A 51 10.66 10.08 -14.65
C VAL A 51 9.20 10.53 -14.66
N HIS A 52 8.39 9.98 -13.74
CA HIS A 52 6.99 10.37 -13.63
C HIS A 52 6.88 11.72 -12.92
N PRO A 53 6.22 12.73 -13.50
CA PRO A 53 6.03 14.02 -12.84
C PRO A 53 5.09 13.87 -11.62
N GLU A 54 5.49 14.46 -10.50
CA GLU A 54 4.67 14.53 -9.28
C GLU A 54 4.77 15.96 -8.73
N PRO A 55 3.75 16.81 -8.96
CA PRO A 55 3.78 18.21 -8.54
C PRO A 55 3.86 18.32 -7.01
N GLY A 56 4.56 19.34 -6.50
CA GLY A 56 4.72 19.62 -5.07
C GLY A 56 5.57 18.62 -4.29
N ARG A 57 6.13 17.60 -4.94
CA ARG A 57 6.95 16.57 -4.27
C ARG A 57 8.20 17.13 -3.61
N ALA A 58 8.91 18.06 -4.29
CA ALA A 58 10.15 18.65 -3.78
C ALA A 58 9.93 19.39 -2.45
N ALA A 59 8.85 20.18 -2.35
CA ALA A 59 8.52 20.90 -1.12
C ALA A 59 8.12 19.95 0.03
N ARG A 60 7.37 18.89 -0.27
CA ARG A 60 7.05 17.84 0.71
C ARG A 60 8.32 17.12 1.18
N ALA A 61 9.18 16.72 0.24
CA ALA A 61 10.45 16.06 0.53
C ALA A 61 11.37 16.93 1.40
N ALA A 62 11.45 18.25 1.14
CA ALA A 62 12.23 19.18 1.94
C ALA A 62 11.79 19.20 3.41
N ARG A 63 10.48 19.27 3.67
CA ARG A 63 9.94 19.23 5.04
C ARG A 63 10.27 17.92 5.77
N TRP A 64 10.19 16.79 5.09
CA TRP A 64 10.53 15.49 5.69
C TRP A 64 12.02 15.31 5.89
N CYS A 65 12.82 15.73 4.90
CA CYS A 65 14.27 15.70 4.99
C CYS A 65 14.80 16.61 6.12
N ALA A 66 14.19 17.77 6.36
CA ALA A 66 14.58 18.68 7.43
C ALA A 66 14.57 18.00 8.81
N ALA A 67 13.52 17.22 9.12
CA ALA A 67 13.44 16.51 10.39
C ALA A 67 14.55 15.45 10.53
N VAL A 68 14.80 14.68 9.47
CA VAL A 68 15.84 13.63 9.46
C VAL A 68 17.24 14.28 9.51
N ALA A 69 17.46 15.33 8.72
CA ALA A 69 18.71 16.06 8.70
C ALA A 69 19.06 16.67 10.07
N THR A 70 18.07 17.26 10.75
CA THR A 70 18.29 17.81 12.09
C THR A 70 18.71 16.71 13.07
N GLY A 71 18.02 15.56 13.09
CA GLY A 71 18.40 14.44 13.95
C GLY A 71 19.81 13.91 13.64
N LEU A 72 20.15 13.79 12.36
CA LEU A 72 21.47 13.36 11.91
C LEU A 72 22.57 14.37 12.30
N VAL A 73 22.38 15.65 12.00
CA VAL A 73 23.37 16.70 12.27
C VAL A 73 23.61 16.84 13.76
N VAL A 74 22.56 16.87 14.60
CA VAL A 74 22.72 16.95 16.05
C VAL A 74 23.44 15.71 16.59
N SER A 75 23.15 14.52 16.06
CA SER A 75 23.90 13.32 16.41
C SER A 75 25.38 13.43 16.04
N CYS A 76 25.70 13.99 14.88
CA CYS A 76 27.08 14.23 14.44
C CYS A 76 27.80 15.31 15.27
N LEU A 77 27.08 16.32 15.74
CA LEU A 77 27.65 17.34 16.63
C LEU A 77 28.04 16.78 18.00
N ILE A 78 27.25 15.86 18.53
CA ILE A 78 27.46 15.29 19.88
C ILE A 78 28.46 14.13 19.86
N PHE A 79 28.37 13.24 18.90
CA PHE A 79 29.19 12.02 18.82
C PHE A 79 30.33 12.07 17.79
N GLY A 80 30.47 13.20 17.09
CA GLY A 80 31.37 13.33 15.95
C GLY A 80 30.77 12.80 14.64
N PRO A 81 31.25 13.29 13.47
CA PRO A 81 30.67 12.94 12.15
C PRO A 81 30.69 11.44 11.84
N SER A 82 31.73 10.74 12.26
CA SER A 82 31.90 9.31 11.99
C SER A 82 30.88 8.45 12.73
N LEU A 83 30.79 8.60 14.05
CA LEU A 83 29.89 7.81 14.89
C LEU A 83 28.45 8.35 14.80
N GLY A 84 28.30 9.68 14.82
CA GLY A 84 27.00 10.35 14.77
C GLY A 84 26.21 10.05 13.50
N SER A 85 26.89 9.77 12.37
CA SER A 85 26.24 9.40 11.10
C SER A 85 25.41 8.11 11.21
N MET A 86 25.76 7.18 12.11
CA MET A 86 24.98 5.96 12.39
C MET A 86 23.59 6.29 12.94
N GLY A 87 23.40 7.46 13.53
CA GLY A 87 22.11 7.96 14.00
C GLY A 87 21.05 8.13 12.91
N LEU A 88 21.43 8.07 11.64
CA LEU A 88 20.47 8.11 10.53
C LEU A 88 19.39 7.03 10.68
N ILE A 89 19.68 5.87 11.23
CA ILE A 89 18.72 4.79 11.47
C ILE A 89 17.59 5.27 12.38
N GLY A 90 17.93 5.94 13.48
CA GLY A 90 16.97 6.54 14.39
C GLY A 90 16.22 7.70 13.76
N ALA A 91 16.91 8.59 13.06
CA ALA A 91 16.30 9.73 12.39
C ALA A 91 15.28 9.30 11.32
N GLN A 92 15.54 8.22 10.57
CA GLN A 92 14.59 7.69 9.58
C GLN A 92 13.29 7.16 10.21
N ALA A 93 13.28 6.77 11.48
CA ALA A 93 12.04 6.40 12.17
C ALA A 93 11.02 7.55 12.20
N ALA A 94 11.50 8.81 12.15
CA ALA A 94 10.64 10.00 12.07
C ALA A 94 9.86 10.13 10.74
N HIS A 95 10.21 9.37 9.71
CA HIS A 95 9.43 9.29 8.47
C HIS A 95 8.10 8.56 8.63
N THR A 96 7.93 7.76 9.68
CA THR A 96 6.71 6.99 9.90
C THR A 96 5.54 7.91 10.22
N GLY A 97 4.42 7.72 9.51
CA GLY A 97 3.20 8.51 9.71
C GLY A 97 3.32 9.99 9.32
N ARG A 98 4.21 10.34 8.41
CA ARG A 98 4.48 11.72 7.97
C ARG A 98 3.27 12.49 7.42
N GLU A 99 2.29 11.78 6.88
CA GLU A 99 1.03 12.34 6.37
C GLU A 99 -0.14 12.14 7.35
N ALA A 100 0.14 11.62 8.55
CA ALA A 100 -0.89 11.39 9.55
C ALA A 100 -1.12 12.64 10.41
N PRO A 101 -2.37 12.86 10.89
CA PRO A 101 -2.66 13.89 11.88
C PRO A 101 -1.80 13.78 13.13
N LEU A 102 -1.53 14.92 13.80
CA LEU A 102 -0.58 15.04 14.90
C LEU A 102 -0.70 13.90 15.93
N ARG A 103 -1.91 13.61 16.40
CA ARG A 103 -2.13 12.56 17.41
C ARG A 103 -1.69 11.18 16.94
N ASN A 104 -2.01 10.83 15.70
CA ASN A 104 -1.64 9.55 15.12
C ASN A 104 -0.14 9.49 14.83
N ARG A 105 0.44 10.61 14.39
CA ARG A 105 1.87 10.74 14.17
C ARG A 105 2.66 10.54 15.45
N VAL A 106 2.31 11.23 16.52
CA VAL A 106 2.96 11.09 17.84
C VAL A 106 2.88 9.63 18.32
N ARG A 107 1.72 8.99 18.20
CA ARG A 107 1.58 7.57 18.56
C ARG A 107 2.48 6.66 17.72
N MET A 108 2.56 6.89 16.41
CA MET A 108 3.43 6.11 15.54
C MET A 108 4.91 6.30 15.89
N LEU A 109 5.33 7.53 16.16
CA LEU A 109 6.70 7.84 16.57
C LEU A 109 7.06 7.16 17.90
N LEU A 110 6.14 7.20 18.90
CA LEU A 110 6.32 6.54 20.20
C LEU A 110 6.31 5.01 20.13
N VAL A 111 5.82 4.41 19.06
CA VAL A 111 5.86 2.96 18.84
C VAL A 111 7.09 2.57 18.01
N VAL A 112 7.32 3.27 16.90
CA VAL A 112 8.35 2.88 15.92
C VAL A 112 9.75 3.14 16.42
N GLY A 113 9.99 4.24 17.15
CA GLY A 113 11.31 4.52 17.73
C GLY A 113 11.77 3.47 18.75
N PRO A 114 10.99 3.22 19.81
CA PRO A 114 11.33 2.14 20.76
C PRO A 114 11.40 0.76 20.08
N ALA A 115 10.56 0.48 19.09
CA ALA A 115 10.66 -0.76 18.32
C ALA A 115 11.98 -0.84 17.54
N THR A 116 12.47 0.26 16.98
CA THR A 116 13.78 0.32 16.31
C THR A 116 14.91 0.04 17.27
N LEU A 117 14.90 0.65 18.47
CA LEU A 117 15.89 0.40 19.53
C LEU A 117 15.84 -1.04 20.05
N ALA A 118 14.63 -1.59 20.25
CA ALA A 118 14.46 -2.99 20.63
C ALA A 118 15.04 -3.94 19.57
N MET A 119 14.88 -3.60 18.28
CA MET A 119 15.46 -4.38 17.20
C MET A 119 16.98 -4.27 17.14
N GLU A 120 17.59 -3.15 17.50
CA GLU A 120 19.04 -3.05 17.70
C GLU A 120 19.52 -3.98 18.80
N CYS A 121 18.80 -4.06 19.94
CA CYS A 121 19.11 -5.01 20.99
C CYS A 121 19.04 -6.47 20.49
N VAL A 122 18.02 -6.82 19.73
CA VAL A 122 17.88 -8.17 19.14
C VAL A 122 19.02 -8.45 18.17
N GLY A 123 19.41 -7.50 17.34
CA GLY A 123 20.56 -7.64 16.43
C GLY A 123 21.86 -7.86 17.17
N ALA A 124 22.12 -7.08 18.21
CA ALA A 124 23.33 -7.16 19.02
C ALA A 124 23.50 -8.53 19.72
N LEU A 125 22.43 -9.16 20.15
CA LEU A 125 22.46 -10.51 20.76
C LEU A 125 22.98 -11.58 19.79
N VAL A 126 22.84 -11.33 18.49
CA VAL A 126 23.15 -12.30 17.42
C VAL A 126 24.45 -11.95 16.69
N GLY A 127 24.92 -10.71 16.76
CA GLY A 127 26.14 -10.26 16.10
C GLY A 127 27.34 -11.19 16.26
N PRO A 128 27.68 -11.64 17.49
CA PRO A 128 28.79 -12.57 17.71
C PRO A 128 28.51 -14.01 17.23
N ARG A 129 27.24 -14.37 16.96
CA ARG A 129 26.79 -15.72 16.59
C ARG A 129 26.21 -15.74 15.19
N THR A 130 27.05 -15.60 14.20
CA THR A 130 26.64 -15.41 12.79
C THR A 130 25.68 -16.47 12.27
N TRP A 131 25.77 -17.73 12.76
CA TRP A 131 24.88 -18.84 12.37
C TRP A 131 23.40 -18.61 12.79
N LEU A 132 23.13 -17.73 13.79
CA LEU A 132 21.78 -17.37 14.20
C LEU A 132 21.16 -16.29 13.27
N ILE A 133 21.96 -15.59 12.49
CA ILE A 133 21.47 -14.51 11.62
C ILE A 133 20.38 -15.01 10.64
N PRO A 134 20.58 -16.10 9.85
CA PRO A 134 19.56 -16.53 8.89
C PRO A 134 18.22 -16.90 9.53
N PRO A 135 18.12 -17.77 10.52
CA PRO A 135 16.83 -18.15 11.10
C PRO A 135 16.15 -16.99 11.81
N LEU A 136 16.91 -16.14 12.53
CA LEU A 136 16.35 -14.99 13.22
C LEU A 136 15.80 -13.96 12.24
N PHE A 137 16.58 -13.54 11.23
CA PHE A 137 16.13 -12.54 10.27
C PHE A 137 15.03 -13.06 9.36
N GLY A 138 15.00 -14.36 9.06
CA GLY A 138 13.87 -15.01 8.40
C GLY A 138 12.59 -14.87 9.22
N LEU A 139 12.64 -15.19 10.53
CA LEU A 139 11.50 -15.06 11.44
C LEU A 139 11.06 -13.59 11.64
N LEU A 140 12.01 -12.70 11.90
CA LEU A 140 11.73 -11.26 12.04
C LEU A 140 11.06 -10.70 10.78
N THR A 141 11.58 -11.05 9.61
CA THR A 141 10.99 -10.65 8.34
C THR A 141 9.56 -11.17 8.18
N LEU A 142 9.32 -12.44 8.53
CA LEU A 142 7.99 -13.03 8.48
C LEU A 142 6.99 -12.23 9.33
N VAL A 143 7.32 -11.98 10.58
CA VAL A 143 6.44 -11.32 11.55
C VAL A 143 6.28 -9.84 11.23
N ILE A 144 7.37 -9.11 11.02
CA ILE A 144 7.34 -7.65 10.83
C ILE A 144 6.70 -7.29 9.50
N VAL A 145 7.05 -7.97 8.40
CA VAL A 145 6.46 -7.71 7.08
C VAL A 145 4.97 -8.05 7.07
N TRP A 146 4.59 -9.18 7.66
CA TRP A 146 3.17 -9.56 7.76
C TRP A 146 2.38 -8.54 8.56
N THR A 147 2.85 -8.16 9.75
CA THR A 147 2.19 -7.19 10.63
C THR A 147 2.07 -5.81 9.98
N TRP A 148 3.15 -5.35 9.35
CA TRP A 148 3.20 -4.06 8.68
C TRP A 148 2.16 -3.95 7.54
N HIS A 149 2.10 -4.96 6.69
CA HIS A 149 1.12 -5.03 5.61
C HIS A 149 -0.30 -5.29 6.10
N ALA A 150 -0.47 -6.04 7.19
CA ALA A 150 -1.77 -6.28 7.80
C ALA A 150 -2.38 -4.99 8.35
N LEU A 151 -1.60 -4.20 9.08
CA LEU A 151 -2.06 -2.95 9.70
C LEU A 151 -2.07 -1.75 8.75
N LEU A 152 -1.57 -1.90 7.52
CA LEU A 152 -1.49 -0.83 6.53
C LEU A 152 -0.77 0.42 7.08
N THR A 153 0.37 0.22 7.71
CA THR A 153 1.12 1.26 8.42
C THR A 153 1.71 2.33 7.49
N GLY A 154 1.77 2.04 6.19
CA GLY A 154 2.24 3.00 5.18
C GLY A 154 3.77 3.08 5.05
N PRO A 155 4.28 4.04 4.28
CA PRO A 155 5.71 4.29 4.15
C PRO A 155 6.35 4.70 5.49
N PRO A 156 7.65 4.40 5.73
CA PRO A 156 8.64 3.83 4.82
C PRO A 156 8.60 2.29 4.67
N GLY A 157 7.70 1.58 5.30
CA GLY A 157 7.64 0.13 5.26
C GLY A 157 8.41 -0.54 6.42
N PRO A 158 8.48 -1.87 6.42
CA PRO A 158 9.14 -2.65 7.47
C PRO A 158 10.67 -2.58 7.44
N ILE A 159 11.24 -1.87 6.43
CA ILE A 159 12.66 -1.88 6.11
C ILE A 159 13.49 -1.33 7.26
N ASN A 160 13.12 -0.17 7.80
CA ASN A 160 13.92 0.52 8.80
C ASN A 160 14.09 -0.30 10.09
N THR A 161 13.03 -0.97 10.53
CA THR A 161 13.03 -1.80 11.74
C THR A 161 13.91 -3.04 11.59
N ILE A 162 13.86 -3.71 10.43
CA ILE A 162 14.72 -4.87 10.14
C ILE A 162 16.17 -4.41 9.89
N PHE A 163 16.35 -3.24 9.27
CA PHE A 163 17.65 -2.65 9.07
C PHE A 163 18.36 -2.36 10.39
N ALA A 164 17.65 -1.80 11.36
CA ALA A 164 18.23 -1.52 12.68
C ALA A 164 18.81 -2.79 13.33
N ALA A 165 18.07 -3.91 13.28
CA ALA A 165 18.57 -5.19 13.78
C ALA A 165 19.80 -5.68 12.99
N ALA A 166 19.73 -5.64 11.65
CA ALA A 166 20.80 -6.14 10.79
C ALA A 166 22.09 -5.30 10.91
N PHE A 167 21.93 -3.98 11.01
CA PHE A 167 23.02 -3.06 11.21
C PHE A 167 23.66 -3.23 12.60
N SER A 168 22.85 -3.36 13.65
CA SER A 168 23.35 -3.60 15.00
C SER A 168 24.10 -4.94 15.11
N ALA A 169 23.59 -6.00 14.49
CA ALA A 169 24.28 -7.28 14.43
C ALA A 169 25.69 -7.16 13.78
N TYR A 170 25.77 -6.39 12.70
CA TYR A 170 27.03 -6.12 12.03
C TYR A 170 27.99 -5.32 12.92
N MET A 171 27.53 -4.20 13.48
CA MET A 171 28.37 -3.28 14.25
C MET A 171 28.88 -3.95 15.55
N THR A 172 28.04 -4.69 16.26
CA THR A 172 28.47 -5.42 17.47
C THR A 172 29.40 -6.58 17.16
N GLY A 173 29.24 -7.24 16.01
CA GLY A 173 30.22 -8.22 15.49
C GLY A 173 31.59 -7.60 15.19
N HIS A 174 31.68 -6.30 14.94
CA HIS A 174 32.92 -5.55 14.72
C HIS A 174 33.39 -4.79 15.97
N GLY A 175 32.88 -5.12 17.16
CA GLY A 175 33.38 -4.60 18.44
C GLY A 175 32.73 -3.28 18.92
N TYR A 176 31.72 -2.74 18.21
CA TYR A 176 31.00 -1.59 18.70
C TYR A 176 30.09 -1.93 19.87
N ALA A 177 30.13 -1.13 20.94
CA ALA A 177 29.28 -1.34 22.11
C ALA A 177 27.80 -1.04 21.78
N LEU A 178 26.89 -1.93 22.15
CA LEU A 178 25.44 -1.75 21.99
C LEU A 178 24.95 -0.44 22.63
N THR A 179 25.47 -0.10 23.82
CA THR A 179 25.11 1.13 24.52
C THR A 179 25.41 2.39 23.70
N THR A 180 26.49 2.39 22.92
CA THR A 180 26.85 3.49 22.02
C THR A 180 25.87 3.57 20.86
N LEU A 181 25.51 2.45 20.22
CA LEU A 181 24.53 2.41 19.13
C LEU A 181 23.17 2.93 19.61
N LEU A 182 22.70 2.44 20.77
CA LEU A 182 21.42 2.87 21.34
C LEU A 182 21.39 4.38 21.68
N ARG A 183 22.48 4.93 22.19
CA ARG A 183 22.58 6.37 22.47
C ARG A 183 22.51 7.19 21.19
N VAL A 184 23.28 6.83 20.17
CA VAL A 184 23.32 7.53 18.89
C VAL A 184 21.97 7.45 18.16
N THR A 185 21.41 6.25 18.03
CA THR A 185 20.12 6.03 17.37
C THR A 185 18.97 6.64 18.16
N GLY A 186 18.97 6.49 19.50
CA GLY A 186 17.92 7.03 20.38
C GLY A 186 17.88 8.56 20.37
N LEU A 187 19.05 9.22 20.48
CA LEU A 187 19.13 10.67 20.41
C LEU A 187 18.65 11.18 19.05
N SER A 188 19.15 10.60 17.97
CA SER A 188 18.78 11.00 16.62
C SER A 188 17.29 10.81 16.35
N TRP A 189 16.69 9.70 16.81
CA TRP A 189 15.25 9.47 16.75
C TRP A 189 14.46 10.53 17.54
N LEU A 190 14.88 10.86 18.77
CA LEU A 190 14.20 11.85 19.61
C LEU A 190 14.20 13.23 18.94
N ILE A 191 15.37 13.70 18.49
CA ILE A 191 15.52 15.00 17.84
C ILE A 191 14.73 15.06 16.53
N ALA A 192 14.86 14.05 15.66
CA ALA A 192 14.12 14.00 14.40
C ALA A 192 12.60 13.95 14.63
N SER A 193 12.15 13.19 15.62
CA SER A 193 10.73 13.10 15.99
C SER A 193 10.20 14.42 16.53
N LEU A 194 10.94 15.09 17.41
CA LEU A 194 10.59 16.40 17.94
C LEU A 194 10.50 17.45 16.83
N THR A 195 11.54 17.54 15.98
CA THR A 195 11.56 18.44 14.83
C THR A 195 10.38 18.18 13.90
N SER A 196 10.06 16.90 13.64
CA SER A 196 8.93 16.48 12.83
C SER A 196 7.58 16.93 13.42
N VAL A 197 7.43 16.89 14.74
CA VAL A 197 6.23 17.36 15.45
C VAL A 197 6.15 18.89 15.42
N VAL A 198 7.28 19.58 15.62
CA VAL A 198 7.37 21.05 15.53
C VAL A 198 6.99 21.52 14.13
N ILE A 199 7.54 20.92 13.07
CA ILE A 199 7.18 21.28 11.69
C ILE A 199 5.66 21.12 11.44
N LEU A 200 5.05 20.04 11.96
CA LEU A 200 3.61 19.84 11.83
C LEU A 200 2.79 20.82 12.69
N SER A 201 3.36 21.36 13.79
CA SER A 201 2.65 22.29 14.67
C SER A 201 2.34 23.64 14.01
N PHE A 202 3.08 24.03 12.97
CA PHE A 202 2.80 25.25 12.19
C PHE A 202 1.50 25.15 11.39
N ASP A 203 1.07 23.95 11.00
CA ASP A 203 -0.21 23.71 10.36
C ASP A 203 -0.80 22.37 10.79
N LEU A 204 -1.51 22.38 11.90
CA LEU A 204 -2.10 21.20 12.52
C LEU A 204 -3.17 20.51 11.68
N LEU A 205 -3.79 21.23 10.77
CA LEU A 205 -4.86 20.75 9.89
C LEU A 205 -4.38 20.46 8.45
N ALA A 206 -3.08 20.64 8.18
CA ALA A 206 -2.54 20.37 6.84
C ALA A 206 -2.80 18.93 6.36
N PRO A 207 -2.64 17.87 7.18
CA PRO A 207 -2.94 16.51 6.75
C PRO A 207 -4.42 16.30 6.39
N GLU A 208 -5.33 16.90 7.19
CA GLU A 208 -6.77 16.82 6.97
C GLU A 208 -7.18 17.58 5.71
N ARG A 209 -6.69 18.81 5.54
CA ARG A 209 -6.95 19.62 4.32
C ARG A 209 -6.40 18.92 3.08
N GLY A 210 -5.15 18.48 3.11
CA GLY A 210 -4.54 17.78 1.99
C GLY A 210 -5.29 16.52 1.57
N ALA A 211 -5.81 15.75 2.51
CA ALA A 211 -6.60 14.57 2.21
C ALA A 211 -7.98 14.92 1.60
N VAL A 212 -8.59 16.05 2.02
CA VAL A 212 -9.85 16.54 1.45
C VAL A 212 -9.64 17.13 0.07
N ASP A 213 -8.56 17.86 -0.16
CA ASP A 213 -8.20 18.40 -1.48
C ASP A 213 -7.94 17.27 -2.49
N GLU A 214 -7.22 16.22 -2.09
CA GLU A 214 -7.00 15.01 -2.90
C GLU A 214 -8.33 14.32 -3.25
N ALA A 215 -9.26 14.26 -2.29
CA ALA A 215 -10.57 13.68 -2.52
C ALA A 215 -11.40 14.53 -3.50
N ASP A 216 -11.36 15.85 -3.38
CA ASP A 216 -12.05 16.78 -4.27
C ASP A 216 -11.52 16.68 -5.71
N GLU A 217 -10.20 16.68 -5.87
CA GLU A 217 -9.55 16.52 -7.16
C GLU A 217 -9.93 15.19 -7.83
N ALA A 218 -9.88 14.08 -7.08
CA ALA A 218 -10.20 12.76 -7.60
C ALA A 218 -11.69 12.64 -7.99
N VAL A 219 -12.61 13.18 -7.19
CA VAL A 219 -14.05 13.17 -7.48
C VAL A 219 -14.37 14.06 -8.67
N SER A 220 -13.80 15.25 -8.74
CA SER A 220 -13.95 16.17 -9.88
C SER A 220 -13.42 15.56 -11.17
N ALA A 221 -12.23 14.96 -11.14
CA ALA A 221 -11.67 14.26 -12.29
C ALA A 221 -12.57 13.10 -12.78
N TYR A 222 -13.20 12.38 -11.86
CA TYR A 222 -14.15 11.32 -12.22
C TYR A 222 -15.46 11.87 -12.78
N ARG A 223 -16.00 12.95 -12.20
CA ARG A 223 -17.23 13.63 -12.68
C ARG A 223 -17.04 14.22 -14.07
N ASP A 224 -15.95 14.95 -14.26
CA ASP A 224 -15.68 15.72 -15.48
C ASP A 224 -14.97 14.88 -16.57
N ARG A 225 -15.05 13.56 -16.45
CA ARG A 225 -14.47 12.63 -17.45
C ARG A 225 -15.10 12.85 -18.82
N PRO A 226 -14.30 12.81 -19.92
CA PRO A 226 -14.84 12.98 -21.27
C PRO A 226 -15.86 11.89 -21.62
N ASP A 227 -16.91 12.27 -22.35
CA ASP A 227 -17.83 11.34 -22.96
C ASP A 227 -17.08 10.39 -23.90
N GLY A 228 -17.38 9.09 -23.82
CA GLY A 228 -16.62 8.07 -24.58
C GLY A 228 -15.31 7.64 -23.93
N CYS A 229 -15.02 8.04 -22.69
CA CYS A 229 -13.87 7.55 -21.95
C CYS A 229 -13.86 6.02 -21.90
N LEU A 230 -12.70 5.41 -22.20
CA LEU A 230 -12.54 3.96 -22.13
C LEU A 230 -12.97 3.43 -20.76
N ALA A 231 -13.80 2.39 -20.71
CA ALA A 231 -14.34 1.80 -19.49
C ALA A 231 -13.26 1.54 -18.42
N ARG A 232 -12.08 1.06 -18.83
CA ARG A 232 -10.93 0.85 -17.94
C ARG A 232 -10.43 2.12 -17.28
N ARG A 233 -10.43 3.26 -18.00
CA ARG A 233 -9.99 4.55 -17.46
C ARG A 233 -11.04 5.10 -16.51
N ALA A 234 -12.31 5.05 -16.89
CA ALA A 234 -13.44 5.43 -16.04
C ALA A 234 -13.47 4.63 -14.72
N ASN A 235 -13.27 3.30 -14.78
CA ASN A 235 -13.18 2.44 -13.62
C ASN A 235 -12.01 2.79 -12.69
N ARG A 236 -10.86 3.15 -13.26
CA ARG A 236 -9.71 3.60 -12.47
C ARG A 236 -10.03 4.90 -11.75
N MET A 237 -10.51 5.92 -12.47
CA MET A 237 -10.86 7.23 -11.90
C MET A 237 -11.93 7.09 -10.81
N ARG A 238 -12.96 6.25 -11.01
CA ARG A 238 -13.95 5.93 -9.99
C ARG A 238 -13.32 5.32 -8.74
N SER A 239 -12.44 4.34 -8.91
CA SER A 239 -11.77 3.68 -7.79
C SER A 239 -10.84 4.63 -7.03
N GLU A 240 -10.15 5.52 -7.73
CA GLU A 240 -9.31 6.57 -7.17
C GLU A 240 -10.16 7.56 -6.35
N ALA A 241 -11.29 8.02 -6.88
CA ALA A 241 -12.22 8.92 -6.19
C ALA A 241 -12.77 8.29 -4.90
N VAL A 242 -13.25 7.04 -4.97
CA VAL A 242 -13.76 6.32 -3.78
C VAL A 242 -12.67 6.13 -2.74
N PHE A 243 -11.45 5.77 -3.17
CA PHE A 243 -10.33 5.56 -2.27
C PHE A 243 -9.91 6.88 -1.59
N ALA A 244 -9.83 7.98 -2.33
CA ALA A 244 -9.47 9.29 -1.82
C ALA A 244 -10.49 9.80 -0.79
N VAL A 245 -11.80 9.71 -1.07
CA VAL A 245 -12.86 10.05 -0.11
C VAL A 245 -12.78 9.19 1.15
N ASN A 246 -12.57 7.88 1.02
CA ASN A 246 -12.45 7.00 2.17
C ASN A 246 -11.19 7.30 3.00
N ASN A 247 -10.08 7.64 2.34
CA ASN A 247 -8.84 8.06 3.00
C ASN A 247 -9.02 9.39 3.75
N ALA A 248 -9.69 10.37 3.16
CA ALA A 248 -10.00 11.64 3.80
C ALA A 248 -10.82 11.45 5.09
N TRP A 249 -11.87 10.62 5.06
CA TRP A 249 -12.62 10.23 6.28
C TRP A 249 -11.76 9.53 7.32
N HIS A 250 -10.80 8.70 6.89
CA HIS A 250 -9.87 8.06 7.81
C HIS A 250 -8.95 9.07 8.50
N VAL A 251 -8.37 10.00 7.74
CA VAL A 251 -7.49 11.05 8.26
C VAL A 251 -8.25 11.95 9.25
N LEU A 252 -9.45 12.41 8.90
CA LEU A 252 -10.29 13.21 9.79
C LEU A 252 -10.64 12.46 11.09
N ARG A 253 -10.94 11.17 11.02
CA ARG A 253 -11.22 10.37 12.21
C ARG A 253 -10.03 10.24 13.13
N THR A 254 -8.83 10.00 12.58
CA THR A 254 -7.60 9.83 13.35
C THR A 254 -7.11 11.14 13.97
N GLY A 255 -7.42 12.28 13.35
CA GLY A 255 -7.14 13.61 13.85
C GLY A 255 -8.05 14.10 14.98
N ARG A 256 -9.18 13.42 15.27
CA ARG A 256 -10.17 13.87 16.25
C ARG A 256 -9.59 13.92 17.67
N ARG A 257 -9.43 15.14 18.20
CA ARG A 257 -9.01 15.38 19.58
C ARG A 257 -10.20 15.30 20.55
N ARG A 258 -10.05 14.59 21.67
CA ARG A 258 -11.03 14.64 22.78
C ARG A 258 -10.99 15.97 23.54
N LEU A 259 -9.86 16.70 23.52
CA LEU A 259 -9.57 17.85 24.36
C LEU A 259 -9.86 19.21 23.73
N THR A 260 -9.95 19.30 22.41
CA THR A 260 -10.35 20.55 21.73
C THR A 260 -11.69 20.31 21.08
N GLY A 261 -12.70 21.05 21.52
CA GLY A 261 -14.01 21.06 20.88
C GLY A 261 -13.91 21.23 19.35
N ARG A 262 -14.97 20.94 18.61
CA ARG A 262 -15.06 21.18 17.16
C ARG A 262 -14.68 22.66 16.88
N THR A 263 -13.43 22.89 16.45
CA THR A 263 -13.05 24.22 15.97
C THR A 263 -13.84 24.53 14.69
N ALA A 264 -14.18 25.81 14.44
CA ALA A 264 -14.89 26.22 13.24
C ALA A 264 -14.20 25.70 11.95
N ALA A 265 -12.85 25.85 11.88
CA ALA A 265 -12.06 25.36 10.76
C ALA A 265 -12.16 23.85 10.52
N ARG A 266 -12.32 23.06 11.58
CA ARG A 266 -12.50 21.60 11.43
C ARG A 266 -13.90 21.24 10.99
N ARG A 267 -14.92 21.98 11.44
CA ARG A 267 -16.30 21.81 10.95
C ARG A 267 -16.38 22.08 9.44
N ASP A 268 -15.77 23.16 8.99
CA ASP A 268 -15.68 23.49 7.58
C ASP A 268 -15.07 22.37 6.73
N ILE A 269 -13.96 21.76 7.21
CA ILE A 269 -13.33 20.61 6.54
C ILE A 269 -14.27 19.39 6.52
N GLU A 270 -14.97 19.11 7.64
CA GLU A 270 -15.94 18.00 7.73
C GLU A 270 -17.13 18.22 6.78
N GLU A 271 -17.65 19.45 6.69
CA GLU A 271 -18.76 19.85 5.81
C GLU A 271 -18.35 19.78 4.34
N ARG A 272 -17.17 20.30 4.00
CA ARG A 272 -16.62 20.20 2.64
C ARG A 272 -16.44 18.74 2.22
N LEU A 273 -15.88 17.88 3.06
CA LEU A 273 -15.74 16.46 2.76
C LEU A 273 -17.09 15.75 2.61
N MET A 274 -18.10 16.15 3.39
CA MET A 274 -19.45 15.65 3.24
C MET A 274 -20.02 16.01 1.86
N GLY A 275 -19.86 17.27 1.43
CA GLY A 275 -20.27 17.71 0.09
C GLY A 275 -19.59 16.91 -1.02
N ILE A 276 -18.28 16.69 -0.92
CA ILE A 276 -17.51 15.87 -1.87
C ILE A 276 -18.03 14.43 -1.91
N HIS A 277 -18.33 13.85 -0.74
CA HIS A 277 -18.86 12.49 -0.65
C HIS A 277 -20.24 12.38 -1.30
N LEU A 278 -21.11 13.36 -1.08
CA LEU A 278 -22.44 13.41 -1.71
C LEU A 278 -22.33 13.57 -3.23
N ASN A 279 -21.45 14.45 -3.71
CA ASN A 279 -21.16 14.59 -5.13
C ASN A 279 -20.66 13.26 -5.75
N LEU A 280 -19.82 12.52 -5.04
CA LEU A 280 -19.38 11.21 -5.51
C LEU A 280 -20.55 10.22 -5.62
N VAL A 281 -21.45 10.19 -4.62
CA VAL A 281 -22.64 9.32 -4.63
C VAL A 281 -23.56 9.70 -5.77
N ASP A 282 -23.75 10.98 -6.02
CA ASP A 282 -24.57 11.53 -7.11
C ASP A 282 -24.04 11.11 -8.48
N VAL A 283 -22.74 11.32 -8.72
CA VAL A 283 -22.08 10.90 -9.98
C VAL A 283 -22.15 9.38 -10.18
N LEU A 284 -22.08 8.60 -9.10
CA LEU A 284 -22.18 7.14 -9.17
C LEU A 284 -23.58 6.67 -9.55
N ARG A 285 -24.62 7.40 -9.16
CA ARG A 285 -26.03 7.07 -9.41
C ARG A 285 -26.62 7.74 -10.64
N GLY A 286 -25.99 8.82 -11.13
CA GLY A 286 -26.57 9.65 -12.20
C GLY A 286 -27.86 10.38 -11.81
N GLU A 287 -28.06 10.62 -10.50
CA GLU A 287 -29.22 11.33 -9.95
C GLU A 287 -28.73 12.47 -9.05
N SER A 288 -29.27 13.68 -9.22
CA SER A 288 -28.93 14.80 -8.35
C SER A 288 -29.55 14.64 -6.96
N PHE A 289 -28.72 14.70 -5.93
CA PHE A 289 -29.19 14.77 -4.54
C PHE A 289 -29.55 16.22 -4.20
N PRO A 290 -30.77 16.53 -3.75
CA PRO A 290 -31.07 17.87 -3.23
C PRO A 290 -30.27 18.08 -1.94
N THR A 291 -29.20 18.84 -2.03
CA THR A 291 -28.29 19.16 -0.91
C THR A 291 -28.98 19.95 0.21
N SER A 292 -30.10 20.60 -0.09
CA SER A 292 -30.84 21.47 0.84
C SER A 292 -31.62 20.74 1.95
N SER A 293 -31.81 19.43 1.85
CA SER A 293 -32.62 18.64 2.82
C SER A 293 -31.80 17.73 3.76
N LEU A 294 -30.46 17.83 3.72
CA LEU A 294 -29.59 16.94 4.49
C LEU A 294 -29.25 17.53 5.85
N ASP A 295 -29.82 17.00 6.90
CA ASP A 295 -29.32 17.21 8.26
C ASP A 295 -27.96 16.55 8.39
N ILE A 296 -26.89 17.37 8.37
CA ILE A 296 -25.49 16.94 8.47
C ILE A 296 -25.27 16.10 9.73
N GLY A 297 -25.96 16.40 10.82
CA GLY A 297 -25.86 15.69 12.10
C GLY A 297 -26.33 14.23 12.03
N GLU A 298 -27.46 13.98 11.40
CA GLU A 298 -28.02 12.62 11.23
C GLU A 298 -27.27 11.85 10.14
N ASN A 299 -26.97 12.50 9.03
CA ASN A 299 -26.23 11.88 7.93
C ASN A 299 -24.79 11.55 8.31
N PHE A 300 -24.14 12.36 9.17
CA PHE A 300 -22.81 12.06 9.70
C PHE A 300 -22.79 10.71 10.46
N ARG A 301 -23.89 10.32 11.11
CA ARG A 301 -23.98 9.00 11.75
C ARG A 301 -24.07 7.85 10.75
N ARG A 302 -24.42 8.12 9.50
CA ARG A 302 -24.53 7.12 8.41
C ARG A 302 -23.24 7.02 7.58
N VAL A 303 -22.36 8.00 7.63
CA VAL A 303 -21.06 7.99 6.89
C VAL A 303 -20.19 6.82 7.36
N PRO A 304 -19.59 6.05 6.43
CA PRO A 304 -18.57 5.07 6.77
C PRO A 304 -17.29 5.80 7.23
N LEU A 305 -16.80 5.49 8.41
CA LEU A 305 -15.69 6.21 9.04
C LEU A 305 -14.34 5.54 8.76
N GLY A 306 -13.79 5.69 7.57
CA GLY A 306 -12.41 5.34 7.25
C GLY A 306 -12.06 3.85 7.33
N ARG A 307 -10.85 3.51 7.79
CA ARG A 307 -10.37 2.12 7.82
C ARG A 307 -11.05 1.27 8.90
N PRO A 308 -11.25 -0.05 8.66
CA PRO A 308 -11.73 -1.00 9.65
C PRO A 308 -10.84 -1.08 10.90
N SER A 309 -11.32 -1.77 11.94
CA SER A 309 -10.55 -1.99 13.17
C SER A 309 -9.28 -2.81 12.91
N ALA A 310 -8.23 -2.58 13.72
CA ALA A 310 -6.99 -3.36 13.64
C ALA A 310 -7.25 -4.88 13.77
N ARG A 311 -8.22 -5.27 14.63
CA ARG A 311 -8.62 -6.68 14.79
C ARG A 311 -9.15 -7.28 13.49
N TYR A 312 -9.98 -6.54 12.75
CA TYR A 312 -10.48 -6.96 11.44
C TYR A 312 -9.32 -7.11 10.43
N LEU A 313 -8.42 -6.12 10.38
CA LEU A 313 -7.27 -6.12 9.48
C LEU A 313 -6.34 -7.30 9.74
N LEU A 314 -6.00 -7.57 10.99
CA LEU A 314 -5.15 -8.71 11.37
C LEU A 314 -5.82 -10.06 11.05
N ARG A 315 -7.14 -10.19 11.36
CA ARG A 315 -7.89 -11.41 11.06
C ARG A 315 -7.92 -11.70 9.56
N THR A 316 -8.21 -10.70 8.74
CA THR A 316 -8.25 -10.87 7.27
C THR A 316 -6.87 -11.02 6.64
N ALA A 317 -5.81 -10.51 7.29
CA ALA A 317 -4.44 -10.71 6.86
C ALA A 317 -3.95 -12.16 7.05
N ALA A 318 -4.54 -12.91 7.99
CA ALA A 318 -4.23 -14.31 8.23
C ALA A 318 -4.82 -15.26 7.17
N ASP A 319 -5.80 -14.82 6.37
CA ASP A 319 -6.43 -15.63 5.34
C ASP A 319 -5.42 -16.10 4.27
N ARG A 320 -5.64 -17.34 3.75
CA ARG A 320 -4.76 -17.95 2.74
C ARG A 320 -4.61 -17.14 1.45
N GLY A 321 -5.61 -16.37 1.05
CA GLY A 321 -5.61 -15.48 -0.11
C GLY A 321 -5.37 -14.01 0.25
N SER A 322 -4.57 -13.69 1.27
CA SER A 322 -4.28 -12.31 1.66
C SER A 322 -2.94 -11.82 1.10
N ARG A 323 -2.88 -10.52 0.74
CA ARG A 323 -1.64 -9.88 0.30
C ARG A 323 -0.54 -9.87 1.39
N PRO A 324 -0.83 -9.54 2.67
CA PRO A 324 0.18 -9.59 3.74
C PRO A 324 0.86 -10.95 3.85
N ARG A 325 0.07 -12.03 3.81
CA ARG A 325 0.60 -13.39 3.87
C ARG A 325 1.48 -13.73 2.66
N LEU A 326 1.09 -13.33 1.45
CA LEU A 326 1.87 -13.56 0.24
C LEU A 326 3.22 -12.83 0.28
N VAL A 327 3.21 -11.55 0.69
CA VAL A 327 4.44 -10.74 0.76
C VAL A 327 5.39 -11.32 1.80
N ALA A 328 4.90 -11.64 2.99
CA ALA A 328 5.70 -12.24 4.04
C ALA A 328 6.25 -13.63 3.66
N ALA A 329 5.42 -14.48 3.00
CA ALA A 329 5.83 -15.80 2.52
C ALA A 329 6.89 -15.77 1.39
N ARG A 330 7.04 -14.62 0.71
CA ARG A 330 8.13 -14.41 -0.26
C ARG A 330 9.35 -13.78 0.40
N ALA A 331 9.15 -12.81 1.28
CA ALA A 331 10.23 -12.04 1.88
C ALA A 331 11.04 -12.86 2.89
N ALA A 332 10.38 -13.61 3.77
CA ALA A 332 11.07 -14.38 4.82
C ALA A 332 12.04 -15.45 4.27
N PRO A 333 11.63 -16.34 3.33
CA PRO A 333 12.58 -17.32 2.78
C PRO A 333 13.64 -16.67 1.86
N ALA A 334 13.36 -15.52 1.23
CA ALA A 334 14.36 -14.79 0.47
C ALA A 334 15.44 -14.21 1.38
N VAL A 335 15.05 -13.63 2.52
CA VAL A 335 16.00 -13.13 3.53
C VAL A 335 16.79 -14.28 4.14
N LEU A 336 16.13 -15.39 4.47
CA LEU A 336 16.80 -16.61 4.96
C LEU A 336 17.87 -17.09 3.96
N ALA A 337 17.50 -17.25 2.69
CA ALA A 337 18.41 -17.70 1.64
C ALA A 337 19.57 -16.70 1.43
N ALA A 338 19.28 -15.41 1.32
CA ALA A 338 20.28 -14.38 1.11
C ALA A 338 21.30 -14.32 2.26
N SER A 339 20.84 -14.37 3.52
CA SER A 339 21.72 -14.35 4.69
C SER A 339 22.53 -15.63 4.83
N THR A 340 21.96 -16.81 4.53
CA THR A 340 22.69 -18.09 4.52
C THR A 340 23.81 -18.07 3.47
N MET A 341 23.51 -17.62 2.24
CA MET A 341 24.51 -17.52 1.18
C MET A 341 25.65 -16.57 1.54
N MET A 342 25.34 -15.47 2.24
CA MET A 342 26.35 -14.51 2.67
C MET A 342 27.25 -15.07 3.77
N ILE A 343 26.70 -15.78 4.76
CA ILE A 343 27.52 -16.40 5.82
C ILE A 343 28.41 -17.49 5.26
N ALA A 344 27.95 -18.22 4.24
CA ALA A 344 28.74 -19.24 3.56
C ALA A 344 29.81 -18.66 2.60
N SER A 345 29.79 -17.36 2.34
CA SER A 345 30.73 -16.69 1.45
C SER A 345 31.83 -15.97 2.24
N PRO A 346 33.02 -15.74 1.65
CA PRO A 346 34.09 -14.96 2.29
C PRO A 346 33.80 -13.44 2.35
N VAL A 347 32.57 -13.02 2.05
CA VAL A 347 32.13 -11.62 2.06
C VAL A 347 31.51 -11.30 3.42
N GLY A 348 32.07 -10.31 4.12
CA GLY A 348 31.82 -10.10 5.56
C GLY A 348 30.50 -9.45 5.96
N HIS A 349 29.61 -9.08 5.05
CA HIS A 349 28.50 -8.14 5.34
C HIS A 349 27.12 -8.68 4.98
N ALA A 350 26.59 -9.64 5.74
CA ALA A 350 25.26 -10.24 5.45
C ALA A 350 24.08 -9.24 5.43
N TYR A 351 24.18 -8.10 6.10
CA TYR A 351 23.05 -7.20 6.34
C TYR A 351 22.52 -6.49 5.08
N TRP A 352 23.39 -6.20 4.10
CA TRP A 352 22.93 -5.58 2.86
C TRP A 352 22.22 -6.56 1.92
N ALA A 353 22.57 -7.83 1.94
CA ALA A 353 21.86 -8.86 1.20
C ALA A 353 20.43 -9.04 1.75
N ILE A 354 20.28 -9.04 3.09
CA ILE A 354 18.99 -9.02 3.78
C ILE A 354 18.15 -7.84 3.30
N LEU A 355 18.71 -6.64 3.36
CA LEU A 355 18.02 -5.43 2.94
C LEU A 355 17.67 -5.41 1.45
N SER A 356 18.58 -5.85 0.59
CA SER A 356 18.35 -5.87 -0.85
C SER A 356 17.19 -6.80 -1.21
N SER A 357 17.11 -7.98 -0.58
CA SER A 357 15.98 -8.89 -0.79
C SER A 357 14.67 -8.31 -0.25
N LEU A 358 14.67 -7.70 0.93
CA LEU A 358 13.50 -7.11 1.55
C LEU A 358 12.96 -5.89 0.75
N ILE A 359 13.85 -4.98 0.34
CA ILE A 359 13.48 -3.78 -0.44
C ILE A 359 12.84 -4.15 -1.78
N VAL A 360 13.27 -5.24 -2.41
CA VAL A 360 12.63 -5.74 -3.64
C VAL A 360 11.24 -6.28 -3.36
N LEU A 361 11.06 -7.07 -2.29
CA LEU A 361 9.85 -7.87 -2.07
C LEU A 361 8.73 -7.19 -1.28
N HIS A 362 9.05 -6.24 -0.39
CA HIS A 362 8.05 -5.66 0.52
C HIS A 362 6.94 -4.86 -0.19
N MET A 363 7.16 -4.38 -1.41
CA MET A 363 6.15 -3.62 -2.15
C MET A 363 4.95 -4.46 -2.62
N GLY A 364 5.09 -5.79 -2.65
CA GLY A 364 4.00 -6.72 -2.95
C GLY A 364 3.38 -6.60 -4.34
N ALA A 365 4.12 -5.99 -5.29
CA ALA A 365 3.69 -5.81 -6.68
C ALA A 365 3.67 -7.11 -7.49
N SER A 366 3.30 -7.00 -8.78
CA SER A 366 3.32 -8.13 -9.72
C SER A 366 4.74 -8.69 -9.91
N ARG A 367 4.83 -9.94 -10.35
CA ARG A 367 6.14 -10.58 -10.62
C ARG A 367 7.00 -9.78 -11.58
N ALA A 368 6.40 -9.25 -12.66
CA ALA A 368 7.13 -8.46 -13.64
C ALA A 368 7.70 -7.18 -13.04
N ASP A 369 6.91 -6.47 -12.23
CA ASP A 369 7.34 -5.22 -11.60
C ASP A 369 8.43 -5.48 -10.53
N LEU A 370 8.30 -6.57 -9.76
CA LEU A 370 9.31 -6.96 -8.78
C LEU A 370 10.63 -7.38 -9.46
N THR A 371 10.58 -8.09 -10.60
CA THR A 371 11.78 -8.45 -11.36
C THR A 371 12.47 -7.20 -11.94
N ILE A 372 11.71 -6.24 -12.48
CA ILE A 372 12.24 -4.95 -12.92
C ILE A 372 12.87 -4.20 -11.74
N ARG A 373 12.23 -4.21 -10.58
CA ARG A 373 12.73 -3.58 -9.37
C ARG A 373 14.04 -4.23 -8.89
N ALA A 374 14.17 -5.56 -8.97
CA ALA A 374 15.42 -6.25 -8.69
C ALA A 374 16.55 -5.83 -9.65
N ALA A 375 16.25 -5.72 -10.94
CA ALA A 375 17.22 -5.21 -11.93
C ALA A 375 17.62 -3.75 -11.65
N HIS A 376 16.65 -2.87 -11.34
CA HIS A 376 16.93 -1.48 -10.93
C HIS A 376 17.82 -1.43 -9.69
N ARG A 377 17.64 -2.36 -8.75
CA ARG A 377 18.45 -2.45 -7.53
C ARG A 377 19.90 -2.75 -7.86
N VAL A 378 20.16 -3.72 -8.73
CA VAL A 378 21.51 -4.10 -9.14
C VAL A 378 22.19 -2.98 -9.95
N ILE A 379 21.49 -2.47 -10.99
CA ILE A 379 22.03 -1.41 -11.87
C ILE A 379 22.28 -0.13 -11.07
N GLY A 380 21.31 0.32 -10.28
CA GLY A 380 21.43 1.53 -9.46
C GLY A 380 22.54 1.42 -8.40
N THR A 381 22.75 0.22 -7.82
CA THR A 381 23.88 -0.01 -6.91
C THR A 381 25.21 0.08 -7.63
N GLY A 382 25.35 -0.51 -8.82
CA GLY A 382 26.58 -0.39 -9.62
C GLY A 382 26.92 1.06 -9.95
N VAL A 383 25.95 1.83 -10.45
CA VAL A 383 26.14 3.27 -10.74
C VAL A 383 26.44 4.04 -9.44
N GLY A 384 25.73 3.74 -8.35
CA GLY A 384 25.97 4.40 -7.06
C GLY A 384 27.37 4.16 -6.48
N VAL A 385 27.91 2.95 -6.66
CA VAL A 385 29.29 2.61 -6.29
C VAL A 385 30.29 3.43 -7.14
N LEU A 386 30.07 3.53 -8.44
CA LEU A 386 30.92 4.35 -9.31
C LEU A 386 30.92 5.85 -8.92
N CYS A 387 29.72 6.39 -8.62
CA CYS A 387 29.62 7.77 -8.12
C CYS A 387 30.32 7.93 -6.76
N TYR A 388 30.20 6.95 -5.86
CA TYR A 388 30.88 6.96 -4.57
C TYR A 388 32.40 7.00 -4.73
N VAL A 389 32.98 6.24 -5.67
CA VAL A 389 34.43 6.30 -5.99
C VAL A 389 34.83 7.71 -6.36
N GLY A 390 34.10 8.35 -7.26
CA GLY A 390 34.36 9.74 -7.66
C GLY A 390 34.32 10.72 -6.49
N ILE A 391 33.36 10.56 -5.59
CA ILE A 391 33.22 11.42 -4.40
C ILE A 391 34.41 11.19 -3.44
N VAL A 392 34.75 9.94 -3.15
CA VAL A 392 35.84 9.61 -2.22
C VAL A 392 37.21 10.03 -2.78
N ALA A 393 37.40 10.01 -4.10
CA ALA A 393 38.63 10.50 -4.74
C ALA A 393 38.90 11.99 -4.44
N LEU A 394 37.83 12.78 -4.19
CA LEU A 394 37.92 14.18 -3.78
C LEU A 394 38.29 14.37 -2.30
N GLN A 395 38.42 13.29 -1.53
CA GLN A 395 38.73 13.28 -0.09
C GLN A 395 37.92 14.31 0.73
N PRO A 396 36.56 14.30 0.65
CA PRO A 396 35.74 15.31 1.30
C PRO A 396 35.94 15.28 2.82
N ALA A 397 36.02 16.47 3.43
CA ALA A 397 36.08 16.61 4.89
C ALA A 397 34.88 15.92 5.55
N PRO A 398 34.98 15.44 6.81
CA PRO A 398 33.93 14.70 7.48
C PRO A 398 32.56 15.38 7.47
N TRP A 399 32.49 16.69 7.66
CA TRP A 399 31.25 17.48 7.61
C TRP A 399 30.67 17.61 6.20
N VAL A 400 31.54 17.65 5.16
CA VAL A 400 31.10 17.61 3.76
C VAL A 400 30.43 16.27 3.47
N ARG A 401 30.95 15.17 4.01
CA ARG A 401 30.31 13.83 3.89
C ARG A 401 28.89 13.83 4.51
N VAL A 402 28.71 14.43 5.69
CA VAL A 402 27.38 14.59 6.32
C VAL A 402 26.46 15.42 5.41
N GLY A 403 26.96 16.51 4.82
CA GLY A 403 26.22 17.31 3.85
C GLY A 403 25.79 16.50 2.62
N ILE A 404 26.69 15.69 2.06
CA ILE A 404 26.37 14.78 0.93
C ILE A 404 25.27 13.80 1.34
N VAL A 405 25.34 13.20 2.54
CA VAL A 405 24.31 12.28 3.04
C VAL A 405 22.94 12.97 3.09
N VAL A 406 22.85 14.19 3.60
CA VAL A 406 21.61 14.99 3.64
C VAL A 406 21.06 15.24 2.24
N VAL A 407 21.93 15.63 1.28
CA VAL A 407 21.53 15.85 -0.11
C VAL A 407 21.03 14.56 -0.76
N MET A 408 21.69 13.42 -0.51
CA MET A 408 21.27 12.13 -1.03
C MET A 408 19.93 11.66 -0.43
N ILE A 409 19.66 11.92 0.84
CA ILE A 409 18.37 11.64 1.48
C ILE A 409 17.26 12.51 0.85
N TYR A 410 17.52 13.79 0.65
CA TYR A 410 16.59 14.67 -0.05
C TYR A 410 16.33 14.19 -1.49
N GLY A 411 17.37 13.88 -2.24
CA GLY A 411 17.28 13.33 -3.58
C GLY A 411 16.47 12.02 -3.62
N LEU A 412 16.72 11.11 -2.68
CA LEU A 412 15.95 9.89 -2.52
C LEU A 412 14.45 10.18 -2.35
N GLU A 413 14.09 11.09 -1.45
CA GLU A 413 12.68 11.43 -1.17
C GLU A 413 11.97 12.09 -2.37
N VAL A 414 12.69 12.87 -3.16
CA VAL A 414 12.16 13.48 -4.39
C VAL A 414 11.96 12.44 -5.50
N ILE A 415 12.87 11.46 -5.61
CA ILE A 415 13.00 10.62 -6.81
C ILE A 415 12.38 9.23 -6.63
N VAL A 416 12.24 8.73 -5.40
CA VAL A 416 11.85 7.31 -5.13
C VAL A 416 10.52 6.88 -5.78
N THR A 417 9.56 7.78 -5.89
CA THR A 417 8.28 7.54 -6.57
C THR A 417 8.36 7.76 -8.07
N ARG A 418 9.31 8.58 -8.53
CA ARG A 418 9.49 8.98 -9.92
C ARG A 418 10.34 8.00 -10.72
N ASN A 419 11.47 7.59 -10.15
CA ASN A 419 12.40 6.64 -10.76
C ASN A 419 13.17 5.87 -9.67
N TYR A 420 12.83 4.59 -9.52
CA TYR A 420 13.44 3.78 -8.47
C TYR A 420 14.93 3.48 -8.72
N ALA A 421 15.40 3.39 -9.98
CA ALA A 421 16.81 3.10 -10.26
C ALA A 421 17.69 4.26 -9.79
N VAL A 422 17.31 5.51 -10.06
CA VAL A 422 18.02 6.71 -9.59
C VAL A 422 17.94 6.83 -8.06
N ALA A 423 16.81 6.49 -7.46
CA ALA A 423 16.68 6.44 -6.01
C ALA A 423 17.67 5.46 -5.36
N VAL A 424 17.95 4.32 -6.00
CA VAL A 424 18.95 3.35 -5.54
C VAL A 424 20.37 3.91 -5.59
N VAL A 425 20.70 4.75 -6.57
CA VAL A 425 21.99 5.47 -6.60
C VAL A 425 22.16 6.31 -5.33
N CYS A 426 21.14 7.11 -4.98
CA CYS A 426 21.17 7.91 -3.75
C CYS A 426 21.32 7.03 -2.49
N ILE A 427 20.54 5.93 -2.41
CA ILE A 427 20.64 4.97 -1.29
C ILE A 427 22.07 4.41 -1.18
N THR A 428 22.68 4.05 -2.29
CA THR A 428 24.01 3.43 -2.29
C THR A 428 25.06 4.43 -1.83
N ILE A 429 25.04 5.66 -2.34
CA ILE A 429 26.00 6.71 -1.96
C ILE A 429 25.90 7.00 -0.46
N PHE A 430 24.71 7.35 0.05
CA PHE A 430 24.60 7.70 1.47
C PHE A 430 24.94 6.53 2.38
N SER A 431 24.56 5.30 2.00
CA SER A 431 24.83 4.12 2.81
C SER A 431 26.33 3.78 2.90
N LEU A 432 27.07 3.97 1.82
CA LEU A 432 28.53 3.79 1.82
C LEU A 432 29.23 4.92 2.60
N MET A 433 28.71 6.17 2.52
CA MET A 433 29.23 7.30 3.29
C MET A 433 29.10 7.15 4.80
N MET A 434 28.11 6.38 5.26
CA MET A 434 27.87 6.14 6.69
C MET A 434 28.71 4.99 7.26
N THR A 435 29.29 4.16 6.41
CA THR A 435 30.13 3.04 6.88
C THR A 435 31.50 3.58 7.26
N PRO A 436 31.98 3.33 8.49
CA PRO A 436 33.32 3.73 8.91
C PRO A 436 34.37 3.03 8.03
N VAL A 437 35.25 3.80 7.46
CA VAL A 437 36.34 3.29 6.61
C VAL A 437 37.65 3.87 7.11
N VAL A 438 38.62 3.02 7.36
CA VAL A 438 39.91 3.38 7.95
C VAL A 438 40.98 3.49 6.86
N SER A 439 40.93 2.66 5.81
CA SER A 439 41.96 2.60 4.77
C SER A 439 41.40 2.57 3.34
N ARG A 440 42.24 2.85 2.34
CA ARG A 440 41.87 2.72 0.91
C ARG A 440 41.58 1.27 0.50
N ALA A 441 42.25 0.31 1.12
CA ALA A 441 41.97 -1.12 0.89
C ALA A 441 40.58 -1.49 1.36
N ASP A 442 40.13 -0.95 2.52
CA ASP A 442 38.79 -1.16 3.03
C ASP A 442 37.70 -0.61 2.09
N ILE A 443 37.97 0.50 1.38
CA ILE A 443 37.08 1.07 0.38
C ILE A 443 36.82 0.07 -0.74
N ALA A 444 37.89 -0.56 -1.29
CA ALA A 444 37.75 -1.52 -2.38
C ALA A 444 36.95 -2.76 -1.96
N VAL A 445 37.22 -3.27 -0.74
CA VAL A 445 36.48 -4.39 -0.15
C VAL A 445 35.03 -4.01 0.04
N LEU A 446 34.73 -2.87 0.66
CA LEU A 446 33.38 -2.38 0.90
C LEU A 446 32.57 -2.24 -0.41
N MET A 447 33.19 -1.74 -1.47
CA MET A 447 32.55 -1.58 -2.79
C MET A 447 32.24 -2.94 -3.42
N ARG A 448 33.20 -3.87 -3.43
CA ARG A 448 33.01 -5.23 -3.93
C ARG A 448 31.87 -5.91 -3.17
N ASP A 449 31.94 -5.88 -1.85
CA ASP A 449 30.97 -6.53 -0.97
C ASP A 449 29.58 -5.94 -1.20
N ARG A 450 29.46 -4.63 -1.36
CA ARG A 450 28.19 -3.94 -1.66
C ARG A 450 27.52 -4.44 -2.95
N VAL A 451 28.31 -4.66 -4.00
CA VAL A 451 27.79 -5.19 -5.27
C VAL A 451 27.38 -6.65 -5.11
N VAL A 452 28.26 -7.48 -4.54
CA VAL A 452 27.99 -8.92 -4.33
C VAL A 452 26.73 -9.14 -3.49
N GLU A 453 26.63 -8.46 -2.36
CA GLU A 453 25.47 -8.52 -1.47
C GLU A 453 24.15 -8.10 -2.16
N THR A 454 24.23 -7.04 -2.98
CA THR A 454 23.06 -6.59 -3.74
C THR A 454 22.65 -7.62 -4.78
N VAL A 455 23.58 -8.25 -5.46
CA VAL A 455 23.31 -9.30 -6.45
C VAL A 455 22.72 -10.53 -5.79
N ILE A 456 23.29 -10.98 -4.67
CA ILE A 456 22.78 -12.13 -3.89
C ILE A 456 21.38 -11.83 -3.36
N GLY A 457 21.15 -10.69 -2.73
CA GLY A 457 19.85 -10.31 -2.20
C GLY A 457 18.78 -10.16 -3.28
N ALA A 458 19.09 -9.49 -4.39
CA ALA A 458 18.19 -9.35 -5.54
C ALA A 458 17.93 -10.70 -6.24
N GLY A 459 18.94 -11.56 -6.32
CA GLY A 459 18.84 -12.92 -6.86
C GLY A 459 17.93 -13.81 -6.01
N ALA A 460 18.12 -13.83 -4.68
CA ALA A 460 17.27 -14.54 -3.73
C ALA A 460 15.80 -14.03 -3.82
N ALA A 461 15.60 -12.72 -3.86
CA ALA A 461 14.28 -12.12 -4.05
C ALA A 461 13.64 -12.57 -5.36
N THR A 462 14.37 -12.52 -6.46
CA THR A 462 13.87 -12.94 -7.78
C THR A 462 13.53 -14.44 -7.79
N GLY A 463 14.39 -15.28 -7.21
CA GLY A 463 14.11 -16.71 -7.05
C GLY A 463 12.80 -16.95 -6.30
N MET A 464 12.57 -16.27 -5.17
CA MET A 464 11.33 -16.42 -4.40
C MET A 464 10.09 -15.88 -5.11
N ILE A 465 10.20 -14.82 -5.92
CA ILE A 465 9.10 -14.33 -6.76
C ILE A 465 8.60 -15.43 -7.73
N TRP A 466 9.52 -16.23 -8.27
CA TRP A 466 9.19 -17.29 -9.22
C TRP A 466 8.82 -18.63 -8.56
N LEU A 467 9.36 -18.91 -7.38
CA LEU A 467 9.06 -20.14 -6.64
C LEU A 467 7.75 -20.05 -5.86
N VAL A 468 7.54 -18.94 -5.14
CA VAL A 468 6.41 -18.80 -4.22
C VAL A 468 5.22 -18.11 -4.88
N GLY A 469 4.07 -18.77 -4.86
CA GLY A 469 2.79 -18.17 -5.22
C GLY A 469 2.58 -17.97 -6.72
N ARG A 470 2.84 -18.99 -7.55
CA ARG A 470 2.52 -18.96 -8.99
C ARG A 470 1.03 -18.70 -9.27
N SER A 471 0.15 -19.25 -8.46
CA SER A 471 -1.31 -19.05 -8.52
C SER A 471 -1.82 -17.88 -7.66
N ALA A 472 -0.93 -17.20 -6.91
CA ALA A 472 -1.31 -16.17 -5.96
C ALA A 472 -2.10 -14.99 -6.57
N PRO A 473 -1.82 -14.47 -7.79
CA PRO A 473 -2.61 -13.39 -8.36
C PRO A 473 -4.09 -13.74 -8.45
N VAL A 474 -4.42 -14.93 -8.95
CA VAL A 474 -5.80 -15.40 -9.08
C VAL A 474 -6.44 -15.63 -7.70
N LEU A 475 -5.69 -16.25 -6.77
CA LEU A 475 -6.17 -16.50 -5.42
C LEU A 475 -6.45 -15.20 -4.64
N LEU A 476 -5.59 -14.18 -4.79
CA LEU A 476 -5.78 -12.86 -4.19
C LEU A 476 -7.06 -12.20 -4.67
N VAL A 477 -7.28 -12.16 -5.99
CA VAL A 477 -8.47 -11.57 -6.61
C VAL A 477 -9.73 -12.30 -6.14
N ARG A 478 -9.73 -13.64 -6.17
CA ARG A 478 -10.89 -14.46 -5.76
C ARG A 478 -11.23 -14.31 -4.28
N SER A 479 -10.21 -14.33 -3.42
CA SER A 479 -10.40 -14.12 -1.98
C SER A 479 -10.96 -12.72 -1.70
N GLN A 480 -10.47 -11.72 -2.43
CA GLN A 480 -10.91 -10.33 -2.26
C GLN A 480 -12.37 -10.15 -2.65
N TYR A 481 -12.81 -10.64 -3.82
CA TYR A 481 -14.20 -10.51 -4.25
C TYR A 481 -15.19 -11.20 -3.31
N ARG A 482 -14.85 -12.40 -2.83
CA ARG A 482 -15.69 -13.05 -1.80
C ARG A 482 -15.82 -12.22 -0.54
N ARG A 483 -14.74 -11.59 -0.10
CA ARG A 483 -14.75 -10.74 1.07
C ARG A 483 -15.59 -9.49 0.85
N THR A 484 -15.44 -8.85 -0.31
CA THR A 484 -16.23 -7.68 -0.69
C THR A 484 -17.72 -8.01 -0.75
N LEU A 485 -18.11 -9.09 -1.41
CA LEU A 485 -19.52 -9.52 -1.49
C LEU A 485 -20.10 -9.87 -0.12
N ARG A 486 -19.34 -10.52 0.79
CA ARG A 486 -19.78 -10.74 2.18
C ARG A 486 -19.96 -9.44 2.97
N CYS A 487 -19.21 -8.40 2.64
CA CYS A 487 -19.42 -7.09 3.24
C CYS A 487 -20.70 -6.43 2.71
N ILE A 488 -20.97 -6.55 1.41
CA ILE A 488 -22.22 -6.09 0.79
C ILE A 488 -23.42 -6.84 1.40
N GLU A 489 -23.33 -8.16 1.54
CA GLU A 489 -24.34 -9.01 2.17
C GLU A 489 -24.72 -8.50 3.58
N ARG A 490 -23.73 -8.20 4.43
CA ARG A 490 -23.96 -7.67 5.78
C ARG A 490 -24.66 -6.31 5.78
N VAL A 491 -24.27 -5.41 4.88
CA VAL A 491 -24.91 -4.10 4.76
C VAL A 491 -26.36 -4.23 4.25
N LEU A 492 -26.63 -5.18 3.34
CA LEU A 492 -27.99 -5.51 2.91
C LEU A 492 -28.84 -6.04 4.07
N ALA A 493 -28.28 -6.88 4.96
CA ALA A 493 -28.96 -7.34 6.18
C ALA A 493 -29.27 -6.17 7.14
N ASP A 494 -28.40 -5.19 7.26
CA ASP A 494 -28.67 -4.00 8.07
C ASP A 494 -29.75 -3.11 7.45
N LEU A 495 -29.75 -2.94 6.11
CA LEU A 495 -30.79 -2.23 5.37
C LEU A 495 -32.15 -2.92 5.52
N SER A 496 -32.20 -4.23 5.38
CA SER A 496 -33.44 -5.02 5.51
C SER A 496 -34.06 -4.90 6.89
N ALA A 497 -33.23 -4.81 7.92
CA ALA A 497 -33.67 -4.68 9.32
C ALA A 497 -33.85 -3.23 9.79
N GLY A 498 -33.63 -2.22 8.94
CA GLY A 498 -33.71 -0.81 9.30
C GLY A 498 -32.65 -0.32 10.30
N ARG A 499 -31.58 -1.08 10.55
CA ARG A 499 -30.58 -0.84 11.61
C ARG A 499 -29.41 0.05 11.18
N LEU A 500 -29.66 1.12 10.43
CA LEU A 500 -28.59 1.92 9.82
C LEU A 500 -27.78 2.82 10.79
N VAL A 501 -28.35 3.15 11.96
CA VAL A 501 -27.73 4.10 12.91
C VAL A 501 -26.86 3.42 13.96
N THR A 502 -26.88 2.09 14.04
CA THR A 502 -26.13 1.33 15.04
C THR A 502 -24.60 1.41 14.80
N ARG A 503 -23.81 1.22 15.86
CA ARG A 503 -22.36 1.16 15.76
C ARG A 503 -21.91 -0.02 14.88
N ALA A 504 -22.57 -1.16 14.97
CA ALA A 504 -22.26 -2.35 14.19
C ALA A 504 -22.47 -2.08 12.68
N SER A 505 -23.64 -1.57 12.32
CA SER A 505 -23.95 -1.24 10.93
C SER A 505 -23.01 -0.19 10.33
N ARG A 506 -22.56 0.79 11.13
CA ARG A 506 -21.52 1.75 10.69
C ARG A 506 -20.19 1.06 10.44
N GLU A 507 -19.81 0.08 11.26
CA GLU A 507 -18.60 -0.73 11.06
C GLU A 507 -18.71 -1.59 9.78
N ASP A 508 -19.88 -2.17 9.50
CA ASP A 508 -20.12 -2.98 8.30
C ASP A 508 -20.04 -2.13 7.03
N ARG A 509 -20.65 -0.93 7.00
CA ARG A 509 -20.49 0.01 5.88
C ARG A 509 -19.04 0.45 5.69
N ARG A 510 -18.34 0.77 6.78
CA ARG A 510 -16.91 1.12 6.73
C ARG A 510 -16.08 0.00 6.14
N THR A 511 -16.36 -1.23 6.56
CA THR A 511 -15.66 -2.42 6.08
C THR A 511 -15.97 -2.66 4.61
N MET A 512 -17.21 -2.49 4.18
CA MET A 512 -17.64 -2.65 2.79
C MET A 512 -16.91 -1.68 1.86
N VAL A 513 -16.91 -0.38 2.18
CA VAL A 513 -16.21 0.65 1.36
C VAL A 513 -14.71 0.38 1.31
N PHE A 514 -14.12 -0.02 2.43
CA PHE A 514 -12.70 -0.39 2.47
C PHE A 514 -12.39 -1.59 1.57
N GLU A 515 -13.20 -2.64 1.59
CA GLU A 515 -12.97 -3.83 0.78
C GLU A 515 -13.26 -3.58 -0.73
N LEU A 516 -14.20 -2.71 -1.06
CA LEU A 516 -14.42 -2.23 -2.44
C LEU A 516 -13.17 -1.53 -3.01
N GLY A 517 -12.61 -0.59 -2.25
CA GLY A 517 -11.37 0.08 -2.64
C GLY A 517 -10.19 -0.89 -2.76
N ARG A 518 -10.08 -1.84 -1.83
CA ARG A 518 -9.02 -2.84 -1.83
C ARG A 518 -9.12 -3.84 -2.99
N ALA A 519 -10.32 -4.19 -3.43
CA ALA A 519 -10.55 -5.02 -4.61
C ALA A 519 -10.00 -4.35 -5.87
N SER A 520 -10.22 -3.05 -6.01
CA SER A 520 -9.69 -2.23 -7.11
C SER A 520 -8.16 -2.16 -7.08
N GLU A 521 -7.56 -1.92 -5.91
CA GLU A 521 -6.11 -1.87 -5.73
C GLU A 521 -5.45 -3.21 -6.08
N ILE A 522 -6.01 -4.33 -5.59
CA ILE A 522 -5.47 -5.66 -5.88
C ILE A 522 -5.50 -5.94 -7.38
N LEU A 523 -6.61 -5.65 -8.05
CA LEU A 523 -6.72 -5.89 -9.48
C LEU A 523 -5.78 -5.00 -10.31
N SER A 524 -5.65 -3.72 -9.96
CA SER A 524 -4.74 -2.79 -10.65
C SER A 524 -3.27 -3.15 -10.45
N SER A 525 -2.92 -3.73 -9.30
CA SER A 525 -1.56 -4.18 -8.98
C SER A 525 -1.17 -5.50 -9.65
N GLN A 526 -2.14 -6.25 -10.21
CA GLN A 526 -1.86 -7.49 -10.92
C GLN A 526 -1.66 -7.20 -12.42
N ARG A 527 -0.58 -7.71 -12.96
CA ARG A 527 -0.35 -7.80 -14.41
C ARG A 527 -0.33 -9.28 -14.78
N PRO A 528 -1.48 -9.88 -15.07
CA PRO A 528 -1.52 -11.26 -15.54
C PRO A 528 -0.79 -11.38 -16.87
N ASP A 529 -0.19 -12.54 -17.09
CA ASP A 529 0.44 -12.87 -18.37
C ASP A 529 -0.59 -12.93 -19.52
N ASP A 530 -1.87 -13.01 -19.16
CA ASP A 530 -3.01 -13.06 -20.07
C ASP A 530 -3.91 -11.82 -19.94
N PRO A 531 -3.93 -10.92 -20.95
CA PRO A 531 -4.77 -9.72 -20.94
C PRO A 531 -6.27 -10.02 -20.95
N GLU A 532 -6.70 -11.16 -21.48
CA GLU A 532 -8.10 -11.55 -21.55
C GLU A 532 -8.62 -11.92 -20.14
N THR A 533 -7.84 -12.69 -19.39
CA THR A 533 -8.16 -12.99 -17.99
C THR A 533 -8.27 -11.71 -17.15
N LEU A 534 -7.38 -10.74 -17.36
CA LEU A 534 -7.46 -9.45 -16.67
C LEU A 534 -8.75 -8.71 -17.03
N SER A 535 -9.13 -8.67 -18.31
CA SER A 535 -10.35 -8.00 -18.76
C SER A 535 -11.60 -8.61 -18.12
N ARG A 536 -11.69 -9.93 -18.07
CA ARG A 536 -12.82 -10.65 -17.45
C ARG A 536 -12.95 -10.34 -15.95
N TRP A 537 -11.82 -10.26 -15.23
CA TRP A 537 -11.85 -9.87 -13.83
C TRP A 537 -12.14 -8.38 -13.62
N GLN A 538 -11.84 -7.52 -14.61
CA GLN A 538 -12.25 -6.11 -14.58
C GLN A 538 -13.77 -5.98 -14.71
N ASP A 539 -14.41 -6.79 -15.54
CA ASP A 539 -15.89 -6.82 -15.68
C ASP A 539 -16.55 -7.26 -14.35
N VAL A 540 -15.98 -8.28 -13.67
CA VAL A 540 -16.42 -8.69 -12.33
C VAL A 540 -16.30 -7.52 -11.34
N GLN A 541 -15.17 -6.84 -11.33
CA GLN A 541 -14.93 -5.72 -10.42
C GLN A 541 -15.92 -4.58 -10.67
N GLU A 542 -16.16 -4.24 -11.92
CA GLU A 542 -17.10 -3.20 -12.29
C GLU A 542 -18.48 -3.46 -11.72
N GLU A 543 -18.99 -4.67 -11.90
CA GLU A 543 -20.30 -5.06 -11.40
C GLU A 543 -20.38 -5.08 -9.88
N VAL A 544 -19.38 -5.65 -9.20
CA VAL A 544 -19.31 -5.67 -7.73
C VAL A 544 -19.22 -4.27 -7.15
N ASN A 545 -18.46 -3.37 -7.80
CA ASN A 545 -18.34 -1.99 -7.36
C ASN A 545 -19.66 -1.24 -7.54
N LEU A 546 -20.31 -1.36 -8.70
CA LEU A 546 -21.61 -0.73 -8.94
C LEU A 546 -22.63 -1.19 -7.89
N PHE A 547 -22.75 -2.50 -7.68
CA PHE A 547 -23.64 -3.04 -6.66
C PHE A 547 -23.32 -2.50 -5.26
N GLY A 548 -22.04 -2.52 -4.85
CA GLY A 548 -21.63 -2.02 -3.55
C GLY A 548 -21.91 -0.52 -3.35
N PHE A 549 -21.71 0.31 -4.39
CA PHE A 549 -22.00 1.74 -4.33
C PHE A 549 -23.50 2.04 -4.29
N ASP A 550 -24.32 1.30 -5.02
CA ASP A 550 -25.78 1.45 -4.96
C ASP A 550 -26.36 1.03 -3.61
N VAL A 551 -25.83 -0.05 -3.03
CA VAL A 551 -26.17 -0.44 -1.64
C VAL A 551 -25.73 0.65 -0.65
N MET A 552 -24.53 1.24 -0.83
CA MET A 552 -24.08 2.35 0.01
C MET A 552 -25.00 3.57 -0.13
N ALA A 553 -25.34 3.96 -1.35
CA ALA A 553 -26.25 5.05 -1.62
C ALA A 553 -27.65 4.84 -1.00
N SER A 554 -28.12 3.61 -0.97
CA SER A 554 -29.40 3.27 -0.31
C SER A 554 -29.37 3.48 1.20
N CYS A 555 -28.20 3.43 1.84
CA CYS A 555 -28.05 3.74 3.27
C CYS A 555 -28.34 5.23 3.62
N TRP A 556 -28.36 6.12 2.63
CA TRP A 556 -28.68 7.53 2.83
C TRP A 556 -30.19 7.82 2.74
N ARG A 557 -31.00 6.88 2.28
CA ARG A 557 -32.44 7.03 2.21
C ARG A 557 -33.07 6.85 3.59
N ARG A 558 -34.09 7.65 3.90
CA ARG A 558 -34.97 7.41 5.05
C ARG A 558 -35.98 6.34 4.65
N LEU A 559 -35.79 5.11 5.14
CA LEU A 559 -36.73 4.02 4.97
C LEU A 559 -37.26 3.62 6.37
N PRO A 560 -38.44 4.04 6.76
CA PRO A 560 -39.07 3.54 7.97
C PRO A 560 -39.38 2.05 7.81
N GLY A 561 -38.98 1.23 8.77
CA GLY A 561 -39.33 -0.19 8.82
C GLY A 561 -38.50 -1.17 8.00
N GLY A 562 -37.33 -0.75 7.49
CA GLY A 562 -36.42 -1.62 6.72
C GLY A 562 -36.76 -1.72 5.22
N ASP A 563 -35.84 -2.31 4.44
CA ASP A 563 -35.96 -2.45 2.98
C ASP A 563 -36.16 -3.91 2.55
N PRO A 564 -37.38 -4.32 2.10
CA PRO A 564 -37.65 -5.69 1.64
C PRO A 564 -36.86 -6.04 0.36
N ALA A 565 -36.49 -5.05 -0.49
CA ALA A 565 -35.65 -5.30 -1.64
C ALA A 565 -34.24 -5.70 -1.19
N ALA A 566 -33.73 -5.06 -0.12
CA ALA A 566 -32.48 -5.44 0.50
C ALA A 566 -32.52 -6.84 1.11
N ALA A 567 -33.64 -7.26 1.72
CA ALA A 567 -33.80 -8.62 2.24
C ALA A 567 -33.68 -9.67 1.13
N ARG A 568 -34.42 -9.48 0.01
CA ARG A 568 -34.34 -10.40 -1.13
C ARG A 568 -32.95 -10.43 -1.79
N ALA A 569 -32.29 -9.28 -1.88
CA ALA A 569 -30.93 -9.19 -2.40
C ALA A 569 -29.93 -9.88 -1.46
N HIS A 570 -30.09 -9.73 -0.14
CA HIS A 570 -29.31 -10.44 0.87
C HIS A 570 -29.41 -11.96 0.68
N ASP A 571 -30.63 -12.51 0.62
CA ASP A 571 -30.86 -13.95 0.46
C ASP A 571 -30.30 -14.49 -0.86
N ALA A 572 -30.44 -13.74 -1.94
CA ALA A 572 -29.89 -14.12 -3.24
C ALA A 572 -28.35 -14.09 -3.25
N LEU A 573 -27.75 -13.10 -2.60
CA LEU A 573 -26.31 -12.98 -2.49
C LEU A 573 -25.71 -14.04 -1.57
N SER A 574 -26.39 -14.38 -0.46
CA SER A 574 -26.00 -15.46 0.45
C SER A 574 -25.95 -16.80 -0.30
N ARG A 575 -27.02 -17.16 -1.04
CA ARG A 575 -27.04 -18.37 -1.89
C ARG A 575 -25.91 -18.38 -2.94
N LEU A 576 -25.63 -17.24 -3.56
CA LEU A 576 -24.52 -17.13 -4.50
C LEU A 576 -23.18 -17.41 -3.82
N LEU A 577 -22.93 -16.81 -2.66
CA LEU A 577 -21.68 -16.99 -1.91
C LEU A 577 -21.48 -18.43 -1.45
N ASP A 578 -22.55 -19.11 -1.04
CA ASP A 578 -22.51 -20.52 -0.60
C ASP A 578 -22.28 -21.48 -1.77
N SER A 579 -22.75 -21.13 -2.98
CA SER A 579 -22.53 -21.90 -4.21
C SER A 579 -21.12 -21.78 -4.79
N LEU A 580 -20.31 -20.82 -4.35
CA LEU A 580 -18.99 -20.58 -4.90
C LEU A 580 -18.02 -21.73 -4.55
N PRO A 581 -17.27 -22.27 -5.53
CA PRO A 581 -16.31 -23.34 -5.28
C PRO A 581 -15.17 -22.88 -4.36
N PRO A 582 -14.45 -23.79 -3.67
CA PRO A 582 -13.33 -23.44 -2.79
C PRO A 582 -12.33 -22.47 -3.45
N ILE A 583 -11.71 -21.59 -2.67
CA ILE A 583 -10.75 -20.58 -3.18
C ILE A 583 -9.58 -21.25 -3.94
N SER A 584 -9.19 -22.45 -3.52
CA SER A 584 -8.13 -23.25 -4.16
C SER A 584 -8.50 -23.85 -5.52
N SER A 585 -9.78 -23.96 -5.84
CA SER A 585 -10.25 -24.46 -7.15
C SER A 585 -9.86 -23.50 -8.27
N ARG A 586 -9.34 -24.03 -9.39
CA ARG A 586 -8.82 -23.21 -10.50
C ARG A 586 -9.88 -22.63 -11.42
N THR A 587 -11.13 -23.08 -11.33
CA THR A 587 -12.20 -22.74 -12.26
C THR A 587 -13.30 -21.93 -11.58
N ILE A 588 -13.35 -20.62 -11.83
CA ILE A 588 -14.57 -19.82 -11.77
C ILE A 588 -14.80 -19.29 -13.17
N GLU A 589 -15.96 -19.55 -13.73
CA GLU A 589 -16.41 -18.89 -14.95
C GLU A 589 -16.78 -17.43 -14.61
N THR A 590 -15.87 -16.52 -14.92
CA THR A 590 -16.02 -15.10 -14.60
C THR A 590 -17.25 -14.49 -15.27
N CYS A 591 -17.61 -14.93 -16.49
CA CYS A 591 -18.79 -14.44 -17.21
C CYS A 591 -20.09 -14.82 -16.50
N ALA A 592 -20.22 -16.09 -16.10
CA ALA A 592 -21.40 -16.58 -15.36
C ALA A 592 -21.51 -15.90 -13.99
N PHE A 593 -20.38 -15.74 -13.31
CA PHE A 593 -20.32 -15.06 -12.02
C PHE A 593 -20.73 -13.58 -12.13
N THR A 594 -20.21 -12.84 -13.14
CA THR A 594 -20.61 -11.45 -13.40
C THR A 594 -22.10 -11.35 -13.72
N ALA A 595 -22.64 -12.26 -14.53
CA ALA A 595 -24.06 -12.28 -14.88
C ALA A 595 -24.95 -12.53 -13.66
N GLN A 596 -24.55 -13.41 -12.74
CA GLN A 596 -25.29 -13.67 -11.49
C GLN A 596 -25.27 -12.45 -10.56
N VAL A 597 -24.11 -11.82 -10.33
CA VAL A 597 -24.01 -10.59 -9.53
C VAL A 597 -24.87 -9.48 -10.14
N ARG A 598 -24.80 -9.30 -11.47
CA ARG A 598 -25.59 -8.31 -12.21
C ARG A 598 -27.11 -8.57 -12.05
N ALA A 599 -27.54 -9.81 -12.12
CA ALA A 599 -28.95 -10.15 -11.98
C ALA A 599 -29.48 -9.81 -10.58
N ILE A 600 -28.69 -10.06 -9.54
CA ILE A 600 -29.03 -9.67 -8.15
C ILE A 600 -29.10 -8.14 -8.04
N HIS A 601 -28.09 -7.45 -8.55
CA HIS A 601 -28.00 -6.01 -8.54
C HIS A 601 -29.18 -5.33 -9.26
N GLN A 602 -29.49 -5.75 -10.48
CA GLN A 602 -30.58 -5.20 -11.28
C GLN A 602 -31.96 -5.40 -10.61
N ARG A 603 -32.20 -6.57 -10.01
CA ARG A 603 -33.42 -6.82 -9.23
C ARG A 603 -33.51 -5.88 -8.05
N TYR A 604 -32.43 -5.76 -7.28
CA TYR A 604 -32.37 -4.84 -6.14
C TYR A 604 -32.72 -3.41 -6.55
N MET A 605 -32.12 -2.91 -7.61
CA MET A 605 -32.33 -1.54 -8.10
C MET A 605 -33.76 -1.33 -8.62
N SER A 606 -34.29 -2.26 -9.40
CA SER A 606 -35.66 -2.18 -9.95
C SER A 606 -36.73 -2.15 -8.86
N GLU A 607 -36.58 -2.96 -7.82
CA GLU A 607 -37.51 -3.05 -6.70
C GLU A 607 -37.39 -1.84 -5.76
N SER A 608 -36.17 -1.39 -5.50
CA SER A 608 -35.88 -0.21 -4.69
C SER A 608 -36.41 1.08 -5.34
N SER A 609 -36.30 1.21 -6.67
CA SER A 609 -36.82 2.38 -7.42
C SER A 609 -38.34 2.44 -7.51
N ARG A 610 -39.03 1.30 -7.64
CA ARG A 610 -40.51 1.25 -7.63
C ARG A 610 -41.07 1.78 -6.32
N ARG A 611 -40.44 1.49 -5.20
CA ARG A 611 -40.92 1.92 -3.87
C ARG A 611 -40.72 3.42 -3.64
N THR A 612 -39.65 4.00 -4.20
CA THR A 612 -39.42 5.46 -4.12
C THR A 612 -40.51 6.23 -4.86
N ARG A 613 -41.03 5.68 -5.99
CA ARG A 613 -42.14 6.28 -6.75
C ARG A 613 -43.51 6.06 -6.12
N ALA A 614 -43.70 5.05 -5.28
CA ALA A 614 -44.94 4.73 -4.64
C ALA A 614 -45.10 5.39 -3.26
N GLY A 615 -44.03 5.92 -2.67
CA GLY A 615 -44.04 6.55 -1.33
C GLY A 615 -43.78 8.05 -1.35
N GLY A 616 -43.60 8.68 -2.51
CA GLY A 616 -43.63 10.12 -2.75
C GLY A 616 -44.94 10.49 -3.44
#